data_a75fd257ab3c85698cfbbd724d6469e5
#
_entry.id   a75fd257ab3c85698cfbbd724d6469e5
#
_cell.length_a   1.000
_cell.length_b   1.000
_cell.length_c   1.000
_cell.angle_alpha   90.00
_cell.angle_beta   90.00
_cell.angle_gamma   90.00
#
_symmetry.space_group_name_H-M   'P 1'
#
loop_
_entity.id
_entity.type
_entity.pdbx_description
1 polymer ?
#
loop_
_entity_poly.entity_id
_entity_poly.type
_entity_poly.pdbx_seq_one_letter_code
_entity_poly.pdbx_strand_id
1 'polypeptide(L)'
;MQGLLKAIRGSQSTEQWRACGALILCALAFSLMTVCVKHLGGQLPVAEIVLVRSLISIVITLAMLQRVGVSPWGEQRGLLLVRGVLGTTALLCFFEALARLPLAAATLLQYTYPTLTALSAWLLLGEPIRRRIGIAVLLGWIGVMLVMQPDWIISTTGAVMPELPAIAVTLGLGGALLTALAYVSVRQLSAREHPLVIVFYFPLVSVPATLPLLWGQAIWPSPEQWLWLVGVGVFTQLGQIWLTEGLSALPAARATSINYVQVVFASL
;
A
#
# COMPACT_ATOMS: atom_id res chain seq x y z
N MET A 1 28.29 32.01 -2.88
CA MET A 1 26.86 31.76 -3.11
C MET A 1 26.59 30.62 -4.09
N GLN A 2 27.25 30.56 -5.27
CA GLN A 2 27.08 29.45 -6.24
C GLN A 2 27.50 28.06 -5.74
N GLY A 3 28.58 27.95 -4.94
CA GLY A 3 29.03 26.70 -4.35
C GLY A 3 28.04 26.10 -3.35
N LEU A 4 27.40 26.93 -2.54
CA LEU A 4 26.37 26.52 -1.56
C LEU A 4 25.10 26.02 -2.26
N LEU A 5 24.67 26.69 -3.34
CA LEU A 5 23.53 26.28 -4.16
C LEU A 5 23.80 24.95 -4.89
N LYS A 6 25.04 24.68 -5.30
CA LYS A 6 25.45 23.43 -5.92
C LYS A 6 25.50 22.28 -4.91
N ALA A 7 25.95 22.54 -3.67
CA ALA A 7 25.94 21.56 -2.59
C ALA A 7 24.50 21.20 -2.15
N ILE A 8 23.60 22.19 -2.02
CA ILE A 8 22.19 21.97 -1.69
C ILE A 8 21.48 21.19 -2.79
N ARG A 9 21.72 21.52 -4.06
CA ARG A 9 21.16 20.74 -5.20
C ARG A 9 21.71 19.31 -5.24
N GLY A 10 22.98 19.10 -4.96
CA GLY A 10 23.58 17.77 -4.88
C GLY A 10 22.98 16.91 -3.78
N SER A 11 22.78 17.48 -2.59
CA SER A 11 22.12 16.80 -1.45
C SER A 11 20.68 16.43 -1.76
N GLN A 12 19.89 17.35 -2.33
CA GLN A 12 18.49 17.08 -2.71
C GLN A 12 18.37 16.00 -3.79
N SER A 13 19.29 15.95 -4.75
CA SER A 13 19.26 14.91 -5.77
C SER A 13 19.56 13.53 -5.17
N THR A 14 20.52 13.42 -4.28
CA THR A 14 20.87 12.16 -3.61
C THR A 14 19.71 11.62 -2.75
N GLU A 15 19.03 12.50 -2.03
CA GLU A 15 17.86 12.15 -1.22
C GLU A 15 16.69 11.66 -2.08
N GLN A 16 16.43 12.31 -3.22
CA GLN A 16 15.40 11.87 -4.16
C GLN A 16 15.72 10.50 -4.78
N TRP A 17 16.98 10.21 -5.10
CA TRP A 17 17.39 8.90 -5.62
C TRP A 17 17.24 7.80 -4.56
N ARG A 18 17.56 8.08 -3.30
CA ARG A 18 17.32 7.16 -2.17
C ARG A 18 15.83 6.87 -2.01
N ALA A 19 14.98 7.88 -2.07
CA ALA A 19 13.54 7.73 -1.98
C ALA A 19 12.97 6.88 -3.15
N CYS A 20 13.45 7.10 -4.38
CA CYS A 20 13.06 6.26 -5.52
C CYS A 20 13.50 4.79 -5.31
N GLY A 21 14.72 4.57 -4.82
CA GLY A 21 15.21 3.23 -4.45
C GLY A 21 14.36 2.57 -3.37
N ALA A 22 13.99 3.30 -2.32
CA ALA A 22 13.10 2.82 -1.27
C ALA A 22 11.74 2.38 -1.83
N LEU A 23 11.15 3.14 -2.78
CA LEU A 23 9.88 2.78 -3.40
C LEU A 23 9.99 1.54 -4.31
N ILE A 24 11.11 1.33 -4.99
CA ILE A 24 11.36 0.11 -5.77
C ILE A 24 11.48 -1.11 -4.82
N LEU A 25 12.22 -0.96 -3.71
CA LEU A 25 12.32 -1.99 -2.67
C LEU A 25 10.97 -2.26 -1.99
N CYS A 26 10.16 -1.22 -1.79
CA CYS A 26 8.78 -1.34 -1.33
C CYS A 26 7.96 -2.20 -2.28
N ALA A 27 8.03 -1.93 -3.59
CA ALA A 27 7.32 -2.69 -4.61
C ALA A 27 7.74 -4.17 -4.62
N LEU A 28 9.04 -4.45 -4.50
CA LEU A 28 9.58 -5.81 -4.39
C LEU A 28 9.08 -6.50 -3.10
N ALA A 29 9.16 -5.83 -1.96
CA ALA A 29 8.71 -6.38 -0.68
C ALA A 29 7.21 -6.73 -0.71
N PHE A 30 6.36 -5.85 -1.25
CA PHE A 30 4.94 -6.15 -1.39
C PHE A 30 4.67 -7.27 -2.41
N SER A 31 5.48 -7.42 -3.46
CA SER A 31 5.35 -8.55 -4.37
C SER A 31 5.71 -9.87 -3.68
N LEU A 32 6.80 -9.91 -2.91
CA LEU A 32 7.17 -11.09 -2.10
C LEU A 32 6.10 -11.40 -1.03
N MET A 33 5.55 -10.37 -0.38
CA MET A 33 4.40 -10.55 0.52
C MET A 33 3.22 -11.20 -0.21
N THR A 34 2.91 -10.76 -1.42
CA THR A 34 1.80 -11.31 -2.22
C THR A 34 2.03 -12.79 -2.54
N VAL A 35 3.27 -13.19 -2.85
CA VAL A 35 3.62 -14.62 -3.03
C VAL A 35 3.34 -15.42 -1.77
N CYS A 36 3.76 -14.92 -0.59
CA CYS A 36 3.48 -15.59 0.68
C CYS A 36 1.96 -15.70 0.95
N VAL A 37 1.20 -14.63 0.71
CA VAL A 37 -0.26 -14.64 0.85
C VAL A 37 -0.91 -15.63 -0.11
N LYS A 38 -0.43 -15.69 -1.36
CA LYS A 38 -0.95 -16.64 -2.37
C LYS A 38 -0.73 -18.09 -1.95
N HIS A 39 0.40 -18.39 -1.32
CA HIS A 39 0.70 -19.74 -0.81
C HIS A 39 -0.23 -20.14 0.35
N LEU A 40 -0.64 -19.18 1.18
CA LEU A 40 -1.63 -19.36 2.25
C LEU A 40 -3.08 -19.36 1.75
N GLY A 41 -3.30 -18.95 0.50
CA GLY A 41 -4.62 -18.68 -0.07
C GLY A 41 -5.58 -19.88 0.07
N GLY A 42 -6.77 -19.61 0.62
CA GLY A 42 -7.83 -20.60 0.83
C GLY A 42 -7.61 -21.53 2.04
N GLN A 43 -6.45 -21.50 2.69
CA GLN A 43 -6.15 -22.33 3.85
C GLN A 43 -6.44 -21.62 5.18
N LEU A 44 -6.31 -20.31 5.21
CA LEU A 44 -6.55 -19.48 6.39
C LEU A 44 -7.50 -18.34 6.06
N PRO A 45 -8.36 -17.92 7.02
CA PRO A 45 -9.17 -16.73 6.88
C PRO A 45 -8.30 -15.49 6.63
N VAL A 46 -8.72 -14.61 5.71
CA VAL A 46 -7.99 -13.37 5.39
C VAL A 46 -7.77 -12.51 6.64
N ALA A 47 -8.79 -12.42 7.51
CA ALA A 47 -8.70 -11.66 8.75
C ALA A 47 -7.57 -12.17 9.67
N GLU A 48 -7.31 -13.48 9.67
CA GLU A 48 -6.22 -14.09 10.43
C GLU A 48 -4.84 -13.72 9.87
N ILE A 49 -4.68 -13.77 8.55
CA ILE A 49 -3.45 -13.33 7.89
C ILE A 49 -3.19 -11.85 8.22
N VAL A 50 -4.24 -11.00 8.19
CA VAL A 50 -4.12 -9.57 8.53
C VAL A 50 -3.81 -9.37 10.01
N LEU A 51 -4.39 -10.16 10.91
CA LEU A 51 -4.09 -10.08 12.35
C LEU A 51 -2.63 -10.45 12.63
N VAL A 52 -2.18 -11.62 12.17
CA VAL A 52 -0.82 -12.11 12.45
C VAL A 52 0.24 -11.16 11.87
N ARG A 53 0.08 -10.73 10.61
CA ARG A 53 1.01 -9.76 10.03
C ARG A 53 1.05 -8.44 10.81
N SER A 54 -0.11 -7.98 11.33
CA SER A 54 -0.19 -6.74 12.10
C SER A 54 0.49 -6.88 13.45
N LEU A 55 0.35 -8.03 14.13
CA LEU A 55 1.08 -8.32 15.37
C LEU A 55 2.61 -8.34 15.13
N ILE A 56 3.06 -9.01 14.07
CA ILE A 56 4.48 -9.03 13.68
C ILE A 56 4.97 -7.60 13.40
N SER A 57 4.19 -6.80 12.64
CA SER A 57 4.53 -5.42 12.35
C SER A 57 4.63 -4.55 13.61
N ILE A 58 3.73 -4.72 14.59
CA ILE A 58 3.80 -4.01 15.88
C ILE A 58 5.10 -4.36 16.60
N VAL A 59 5.43 -5.65 16.71
CA VAL A 59 6.64 -6.11 17.41
C VAL A 59 7.89 -5.52 16.77
N ILE A 60 8.02 -5.63 15.44
CA ILE A 60 9.18 -5.11 14.71
C ILE A 60 9.27 -3.59 14.87
N THR A 61 8.14 -2.87 14.70
CA THR A 61 8.14 -1.41 14.77
C THR A 61 8.46 -0.92 16.19
N LEU A 62 7.93 -1.55 17.23
CA LEU A 62 8.25 -1.21 18.62
C LEU A 62 9.73 -1.43 18.93
N ALA A 63 10.30 -2.55 18.47
CA ALA A 63 11.73 -2.82 18.64
C ALA A 63 12.60 -1.76 17.92
N MET A 64 12.20 -1.32 16.72
CA MET A 64 12.89 -0.26 15.98
C MET A 64 12.74 1.10 16.68
N LEU A 65 11.56 1.46 17.14
CA LEU A 65 11.29 2.71 17.87
C LEU A 65 12.11 2.79 19.17
N GLN A 66 12.20 1.68 19.91
CA GLN A 66 13.03 1.59 21.12
C GLN A 66 14.50 1.81 20.82
N ARG A 67 15.04 1.24 19.71
CA ARG A 67 16.43 1.42 19.31
C ARG A 67 16.75 2.85 18.91
N VAL A 68 15.80 3.56 18.33
CA VAL A 68 15.95 4.96 17.91
C VAL A 68 15.63 5.94 19.05
N GLY A 69 15.03 5.47 20.14
CA GLY A 69 14.64 6.30 21.28
C GLY A 69 13.44 7.21 21.01
N VAL A 70 12.55 6.82 20.07
CA VAL A 70 11.37 7.60 19.67
C VAL A 70 10.12 7.00 20.30
N SER A 71 9.27 7.86 20.89
CA SER A 71 7.98 7.45 21.45
C SER A 71 7.03 6.97 20.37
N PRO A 72 6.33 5.82 20.54
CA PRO A 72 5.40 5.29 19.56
C PRO A 72 4.13 6.15 19.39
N TRP A 73 3.81 7.02 20.34
CA TRP A 73 2.53 7.73 20.36
C TRP A 73 2.46 8.95 19.45
N GLY A 74 3.60 9.51 19.03
CA GLY A 74 3.67 10.69 18.17
C GLY A 74 3.03 11.95 18.76
N GLU A 75 3.07 13.04 18.01
CA GLU A 75 2.46 14.33 18.37
C GLU A 75 1.06 14.47 17.78
N GLN A 76 0.87 14.09 16.51
CA GLN A 76 -0.39 14.24 15.76
C GLN A 76 -1.28 13.00 15.84
N ARG A 77 -1.62 12.56 17.05
CA ARG A 77 -2.37 11.30 17.31
C ARG A 77 -3.66 11.17 16.51
N GLY A 78 -4.41 12.27 16.34
CA GLY A 78 -5.66 12.27 15.57
C GLY A 78 -5.44 11.90 14.10
N LEU A 79 -4.46 12.53 13.44
CA LEU A 79 -4.16 12.25 12.04
C LEU A 79 -3.49 10.87 11.87
N LEU A 80 -2.70 10.42 12.85
CA LEU A 80 -2.13 9.07 12.91
C LEU A 80 -3.22 8.01 13.00
N LEU A 81 -4.24 8.20 13.83
CA LEU A 81 -5.41 7.31 13.91
C LEU A 81 -6.20 7.33 12.58
N VAL A 82 -6.47 8.51 12.01
CA VAL A 82 -7.11 8.60 10.69
C VAL A 82 -6.34 7.82 9.65
N ARG A 83 -5.01 7.93 9.59
CA ARG A 83 -4.14 7.15 8.72
C ARG A 83 -4.31 5.64 8.95
N GLY A 84 -4.36 5.22 10.20
CA GLY A 84 -4.57 3.81 10.58
C GLY A 84 -5.94 3.30 10.11
N VAL A 85 -7.01 4.05 10.38
CA VAL A 85 -8.39 3.70 9.99
C VAL A 85 -8.51 3.65 8.47
N LEU A 86 -8.06 4.69 7.75
CA LEU A 86 -8.11 4.73 6.29
C LEU A 86 -7.40 3.53 5.67
N GLY A 87 -6.18 3.21 6.15
CA GLY A 87 -5.41 2.08 5.63
C GLY A 87 -6.05 0.73 5.92
N THR A 88 -6.57 0.53 7.13
CA THR A 88 -7.24 -0.72 7.52
C THR A 88 -8.53 -0.92 6.74
N THR A 89 -9.37 0.11 6.66
CA THR A 89 -10.63 0.03 5.90
C THR A 89 -10.36 -0.19 4.41
N ALA A 90 -9.36 0.49 3.84
CA ALA A 90 -8.93 0.27 2.46
C ALA A 90 -8.56 -1.19 2.20
N LEU A 91 -7.80 -1.80 3.11
CA LEU A 91 -7.38 -3.19 3.01
C LEU A 91 -8.57 -4.15 3.05
N LEU A 92 -9.50 -3.95 4.01
CA LEU A 92 -10.70 -4.78 4.12
C LEU A 92 -11.60 -4.65 2.89
N CYS A 93 -11.79 -3.43 2.37
CA CYS A 93 -12.52 -3.19 1.13
C CYS A 93 -11.88 -3.90 -0.06
N PHE A 94 -10.56 -3.87 -0.18
CA PHE A 94 -9.83 -4.55 -1.24
C PHE A 94 -10.01 -6.07 -1.15
N PHE A 95 -9.88 -6.66 0.02
CA PHE A 95 -10.07 -8.10 0.19
C PHE A 95 -11.50 -8.54 -0.08
N GLU A 96 -12.49 -7.75 0.32
CA GLU A 96 -13.89 -8.04 0.04
C GLU A 96 -14.20 -7.92 -1.47
N ALA A 97 -13.59 -6.95 -2.16
CA ALA A 97 -13.67 -6.85 -3.61
C ALA A 97 -13.00 -8.05 -4.29
N LEU A 98 -11.83 -8.48 -3.79
CA LEU A 98 -11.07 -9.62 -4.32
C LEU A 98 -11.84 -10.95 -4.15
N ALA A 99 -12.61 -11.11 -3.06
CA ALA A 99 -13.42 -12.29 -2.82
C ALA A 99 -14.63 -12.39 -3.79
N ARG A 100 -15.10 -11.27 -4.35
CA ARG A 100 -16.30 -11.18 -5.18
C ARG A 100 -16.06 -10.91 -6.66
N LEU A 101 -14.85 -10.46 -7.02
CA LEU A 101 -14.47 -10.12 -8.39
C LEU A 101 -13.40 -11.07 -8.91
N PRO A 102 -13.32 -11.27 -10.23
CA PRO A 102 -12.14 -11.86 -10.85
C PRO A 102 -10.88 -11.11 -10.44
N LEU A 103 -9.77 -11.82 -10.21
CA LEU A 103 -8.51 -11.26 -9.74
C LEU A 103 -8.05 -10.06 -10.59
N ALA A 104 -8.17 -10.17 -11.91
CA ALA A 104 -7.80 -9.09 -12.82
C ALA A 104 -8.63 -7.82 -12.58
N ALA A 105 -9.97 -7.94 -12.43
CA ALA A 105 -10.85 -6.81 -12.18
C ALA A 105 -10.58 -6.15 -10.83
N ALA A 106 -10.46 -6.93 -9.73
CA ALA A 106 -10.15 -6.42 -8.41
C ALA A 106 -8.80 -5.68 -8.38
N THR A 107 -7.79 -6.25 -9.02
CA THR A 107 -6.45 -5.67 -9.11
C THR A 107 -6.45 -4.37 -9.93
N LEU A 108 -7.15 -4.36 -11.07
CA LEU A 108 -7.31 -3.17 -11.91
C LEU A 108 -7.96 -2.02 -11.13
N LEU A 109 -9.04 -2.30 -10.40
CA LEU A 109 -9.70 -1.30 -9.55
C LEU A 109 -8.75 -0.79 -8.47
N GLN A 110 -8.00 -1.67 -7.81
CA GLN A 110 -7.00 -1.27 -6.81
C GLN A 110 -5.94 -0.35 -7.42
N TYR A 111 -5.42 -0.64 -8.62
CA TYR A 111 -4.40 0.20 -9.26
C TYR A 111 -4.91 1.56 -9.75
N THR A 112 -6.17 1.93 -9.49
CA THR A 112 -6.64 3.32 -9.61
C THR A 112 -6.10 4.23 -8.50
N TYR A 113 -5.62 3.65 -7.36
CA TYR A 113 -5.16 4.45 -6.23
C TYR A 113 -4.05 5.47 -6.56
N PRO A 114 -3.08 5.26 -7.48
CA PRO A 114 -2.08 6.29 -7.77
C PRO A 114 -2.69 7.53 -8.43
N THR A 115 -3.67 7.33 -9.31
CA THR A 115 -4.42 8.43 -9.93
C THR A 115 -5.21 9.19 -8.86
N LEU A 116 -5.92 8.48 -8.00
CA LEU A 116 -6.68 9.06 -6.89
C LEU A 116 -5.76 9.75 -5.88
N THR A 117 -4.54 9.22 -5.64
CA THR A 117 -3.54 9.87 -4.79
C THR A 117 -3.07 11.19 -5.39
N ALA A 118 -2.81 11.23 -6.70
CA ALA A 118 -2.41 12.46 -7.37
C ALA A 118 -3.50 13.53 -7.26
N LEU A 119 -4.76 13.14 -7.46
CA LEU A 119 -5.92 14.04 -7.33
C LEU A 119 -6.11 14.50 -5.88
N SER A 120 -6.08 13.58 -4.92
CA SER A 120 -6.24 13.88 -3.49
C SER A 120 -5.09 14.76 -2.97
N ALA A 121 -3.85 14.52 -3.38
CA ALA A 121 -2.71 15.34 -3.01
C ALA A 121 -2.80 16.76 -3.59
N TRP A 122 -3.31 16.90 -4.82
CA TRP A 122 -3.59 18.20 -5.40
C TRP A 122 -4.67 18.95 -4.63
N LEU A 123 -5.77 18.29 -4.28
CA LEU A 123 -6.91 18.91 -3.57
C LEU A 123 -6.59 19.24 -2.11
N LEU A 124 -5.91 18.34 -1.39
CA LEU A 124 -5.72 18.42 0.07
C LEU A 124 -4.39 19.06 0.47
N LEU A 125 -3.33 18.85 -0.33
CA LEU A 125 -1.98 19.36 -0.03
C LEU A 125 -1.54 20.47 -0.97
N GLY A 126 -2.31 20.79 -2.03
CA GLY A 126 -1.92 21.76 -3.04
C GLY A 126 -0.71 21.31 -3.89
N GLU A 127 -0.39 20.02 -3.91
CA GLU A 127 0.73 19.50 -4.71
C GLU A 127 0.38 19.54 -6.21
N PRO A 128 1.15 20.26 -7.07
CA PRO A 128 0.80 20.40 -8.47
C PRO A 128 0.97 19.08 -9.25
N ILE A 129 -0.03 18.73 -10.05
CA ILE A 129 0.05 17.59 -10.96
C ILE A 129 0.89 18.00 -12.17
N ARG A 130 2.15 17.62 -12.21
CA ARG A 130 3.05 17.89 -13.34
C ARG A 130 2.74 16.96 -14.51
N ARG A 131 2.90 17.44 -15.74
CA ARG A 131 2.71 16.64 -16.98
C ARG A 131 3.40 15.28 -16.93
N ARG A 132 4.63 15.22 -16.37
CA ARG A 132 5.40 13.96 -16.23
C ARG A 132 4.68 12.93 -15.35
N ILE A 133 3.99 13.38 -14.31
CA ILE A 133 3.20 12.50 -13.42
C ILE A 133 1.99 11.96 -14.17
N GLY A 134 1.28 12.81 -14.92
CA GLY A 134 0.16 12.38 -15.77
C GLY A 134 0.58 11.30 -16.78
N ILE A 135 1.73 11.49 -17.43
CA ILE A 135 2.30 10.49 -18.35
C ILE A 135 2.66 9.19 -17.62
N ALA A 136 3.30 9.28 -16.44
CA ALA A 136 3.66 8.10 -15.66
C ALA A 136 2.43 7.31 -15.19
N VAL A 137 1.37 7.99 -14.77
CA VAL A 137 0.08 7.37 -14.43
C VAL A 137 -0.53 6.68 -15.64
N LEU A 138 -0.55 7.34 -16.80
CA LEU A 138 -1.07 6.79 -18.05
C LEU A 138 -0.31 5.54 -18.47
N LEU A 139 1.03 5.59 -18.46
CA LEU A 139 1.89 4.45 -18.76
C LEU A 139 1.71 3.31 -17.76
N GLY A 140 1.52 3.64 -16.47
CA GLY A 140 1.20 2.67 -15.44
C GLY A 140 -0.13 1.94 -15.72
N TRP A 141 -1.17 2.67 -16.12
CA TRP A 141 -2.44 2.09 -16.53
C TRP A 141 -2.30 1.17 -17.74
N ILE A 142 -1.57 1.60 -18.76
CA ILE A 142 -1.29 0.77 -19.95
C ILE A 142 -0.56 -0.51 -19.52
N GLY A 143 0.46 -0.40 -18.65
CA GLY A 143 1.19 -1.56 -18.13
C GLY A 143 0.29 -2.53 -17.37
N VAL A 144 -0.59 -2.02 -16.48
CA VAL A 144 -1.57 -2.85 -15.76
C VAL A 144 -2.50 -3.56 -16.73
N MET A 145 -3.03 -2.87 -17.73
CA MET A 145 -3.90 -3.46 -18.76
C MET A 145 -3.20 -4.56 -19.55
N LEU A 146 -1.93 -4.35 -19.93
CA LEU A 146 -1.15 -5.33 -20.68
C LEU A 146 -0.84 -6.59 -19.86
N VAL A 147 -0.53 -6.45 -18.57
CA VAL A 147 -0.19 -7.58 -17.70
C VAL A 147 -1.45 -8.34 -17.27
N MET A 148 -2.50 -7.63 -16.90
CA MET A 148 -3.75 -8.23 -16.41
C MET A 148 -4.55 -8.90 -17.54
N GLN A 149 -4.37 -8.45 -18.79
CA GLN A 149 -5.05 -8.97 -19.99
C GLN A 149 -6.51 -9.34 -19.68
N PRO A 150 -7.32 -8.39 -19.18
CA PRO A 150 -8.68 -8.73 -18.79
C PRO A 150 -9.43 -9.26 -20.02
N ASP A 151 -10.17 -10.35 -19.84
CA ASP A 151 -10.85 -11.10 -20.92
C ASP A 151 -11.71 -10.21 -21.83
N TRP A 152 -12.25 -9.10 -21.31
CA TRP A 152 -13.05 -8.13 -22.05
C TRP A 152 -12.25 -7.28 -23.07
N ILE A 153 -10.90 -7.21 -22.94
CA ILE A 153 -10.04 -6.59 -23.96
C ILE A 153 -9.72 -7.58 -25.08
N ILE A 154 -9.62 -8.87 -24.74
CA ILE A 154 -9.17 -9.93 -25.67
C ILE A 154 -10.37 -10.58 -26.38
N SER A 155 -11.57 -10.54 -25.79
CA SER A 155 -12.78 -11.13 -26.38
C SER A 155 -13.23 -10.40 -27.64
N THR A 156 -12.56 -10.66 -28.74
CA THR A 156 -13.11 -10.43 -30.10
C THR A 156 -14.27 -11.40 -30.45
N THR A 157 -14.53 -12.38 -29.62
CA THR A 157 -15.60 -13.37 -29.75
C THR A 157 -16.67 -13.05 -28.72
N GLY A 158 -17.73 -12.34 -29.10
CA GLY A 158 -19.07 -12.18 -28.51
C GLY A 158 -19.42 -12.78 -27.13
N ALA A 159 -18.46 -13.01 -26.25
CA ALA A 159 -18.68 -13.51 -24.91
C ALA A 159 -19.40 -12.43 -24.09
N VAL A 160 -20.57 -12.76 -23.59
CA VAL A 160 -21.34 -11.95 -22.63
C VAL A 160 -20.43 -11.66 -21.46
N MET A 161 -20.12 -10.37 -21.24
CA MET A 161 -19.36 -9.93 -20.06
C MET A 161 -20.07 -10.44 -18.80
N PRO A 162 -19.37 -11.12 -17.86
CA PRO A 162 -19.97 -11.40 -16.58
C PRO A 162 -20.35 -10.08 -15.93
N GLU A 163 -21.62 -9.91 -15.56
CA GLU A 163 -22.07 -8.74 -14.81
C GLU A 163 -21.28 -8.67 -13.50
N LEU A 164 -20.40 -7.69 -13.39
CA LEU A 164 -19.64 -7.48 -12.15
C LEU A 164 -20.60 -6.95 -11.08
N PRO A 165 -20.68 -7.58 -9.89
CA PRO A 165 -21.55 -7.10 -8.83
C PRO A 165 -21.22 -5.64 -8.47
N ALA A 166 -22.19 -4.74 -8.62
CA ALA A 166 -21.99 -3.30 -8.40
C ALA A 166 -21.39 -3.01 -7.01
N ILE A 167 -21.80 -3.75 -5.99
CA ILE A 167 -21.29 -3.63 -4.62
C ILE A 167 -19.79 -3.96 -4.55
N ALA A 168 -19.31 -4.94 -5.30
CA ALA A 168 -17.91 -5.33 -5.30
C ALA A 168 -17.03 -4.29 -6.04
N VAL A 169 -17.56 -3.71 -7.12
CA VAL A 169 -16.90 -2.61 -7.85
C VAL A 169 -16.81 -1.36 -6.96
N THR A 170 -17.90 -1.00 -6.27
CA THR A 170 -17.89 0.16 -5.35
C THR A 170 -16.93 -0.06 -4.18
N LEU A 171 -16.84 -1.27 -3.63
CA LEU A 171 -15.84 -1.62 -2.60
C LEU A 171 -14.41 -1.52 -3.13
N GLY A 172 -14.14 -2.01 -4.34
CA GLY A 172 -12.82 -1.92 -4.97
C GLY A 172 -12.38 -0.46 -5.19
N LEU A 173 -13.24 0.37 -5.77
CA LEU A 173 -12.97 1.80 -5.98
C LEU A 173 -12.89 2.57 -4.65
N GLY A 174 -13.79 2.27 -3.70
CA GLY A 174 -13.75 2.83 -2.35
C GLY A 174 -12.45 2.49 -1.63
N GLY A 175 -12.00 1.25 -1.72
CA GLY A 175 -10.71 0.79 -1.19
C GLY A 175 -9.52 1.54 -1.81
N ALA A 176 -9.54 1.76 -3.13
CA ALA A 176 -8.51 2.53 -3.82
C ALA A 176 -8.51 4.00 -3.38
N LEU A 177 -9.68 4.61 -3.20
CA LEU A 177 -9.79 5.99 -2.69
C LEU A 177 -9.28 6.11 -1.25
N LEU A 178 -9.66 5.17 -0.38
CA LEU A 178 -9.19 5.13 1.01
C LEU A 178 -7.67 4.92 1.07
N THR A 179 -7.10 4.08 0.19
CA THR A 179 -5.65 3.93 0.03
C THR A 179 -4.99 5.25 -0.37
N ALA A 180 -5.57 5.96 -1.32
CA ALA A 180 -5.07 7.26 -1.77
C ALA A 180 -5.06 8.29 -0.62
N LEU A 181 -6.16 8.39 0.12
CA LEU A 181 -6.26 9.28 1.28
C LEU A 181 -5.30 8.89 2.41
N ALA A 182 -5.10 7.58 2.63
CA ALA A 182 -4.11 7.10 3.58
C ALA A 182 -2.69 7.53 3.19
N TYR A 183 -2.31 7.49 1.90
CA TYR A 183 -0.99 7.90 1.44
C TYR A 183 -0.80 9.42 1.49
N VAL A 184 -1.84 10.19 1.20
CA VAL A 184 -1.85 11.65 1.41
C VAL A 184 -1.66 11.98 2.90
N SER A 185 -2.33 11.24 3.80
CA SER A 185 -2.15 11.40 5.25
C SER A 185 -0.71 11.07 5.68
N VAL A 186 -0.08 10.02 5.12
CA VAL A 186 1.35 9.72 5.36
C VAL A 186 2.22 10.90 4.93
N ARG A 187 1.97 11.45 3.75
CA ARG A 187 2.70 12.63 3.23
C ARG A 187 2.57 13.84 4.15
N GLN A 188 1.37 14.09 4.66
CA GLN A 188 1.12 15.19 5.60
C GLN A 188 1.80 14.95 6.95
N LEU A 189 1.69 13.74 7.50
CA LEU A 189 2.29 13.35 8.78
C LEU A 189 3.82 13.41 8.75
N SER A 190 4.44 13.05 7.62
CA SER A 190 5.90 12.99 7.50
C SER A 190 6.61 14.34 7.66
N ALA A 191 5.88 15.46 7.68
CA ALA A 191 6.41 16.77 7.99
C ALA A 191 6.73 16.97 9.49
N ARG A 192 6.10 16.18 10.39
CA ARG A 192 6.21 16.35 11.85
C ARG A 192 6.45 15.05 12.62
N GLU A 193 6.10 13.91 12.02
CA GLU A 193 6.19 12.62 12.69
C GLU A 193 7.35 11.78 12.15
N HIS A 194 7.95 11.00 13.02
CA HIS A 194 8.96 10.03 12.60
C HIS A 194 8.32 8.92 11.74
N PRO A 195 8.93 8.48 10.62
CA PRO A 195 8.36 7.46 9.73
C PRO A 195 7.90 6.19 10.45
N LEU A 196 8.65 5.70 11.43
CA LEU A 196 8.28 4.52 12.22
C LEU A 196 7.00 4.71 13.04
N VAL A 197 6.72 5.92 13.52
CA VAL A 197 5.48 6.25 14.24
C VAL A 197 4.30 6.17 13.29
N ILE A 198 4.44 6.70 12.08
CA ILE A 198 3.39 6.63 11.05
C ILE A 198 3.07 5.17 10.68
N VAL A 199 4.12 4.34 10.53
CA VAL A 199 3.97 2.91 10.23
C VAL A 199 3.31 2.16 11.38
N PHE A 200 3.61 2.51 12.64
CA PHE A 200 3.07 1.85 13.83
C PHE A 200 1.55 1.93 13.95
N TYR A 201 0.95 3.06 13.59
CA TYR A 201 -0.50 3.26 13.77
C TYR A 201 -1.37 2.39 12.84
N PHE A 202 -0.84 1.98 11.69
CA PHE A 202 -1.60 1.11 10.79
C PHE A 202 -1.89 -0.27 11.42
N PRO A 203 -0.90 -1.05 11.84
CA PRO A 203 -1.17 -2.33 12.51
C PRO A 203 -1.85 -2.15 13.87
N LEU A 204 -1.61 -1.04 14.59
CA LEU A 204 -2.29 -0.75 15.85
C LEU A 204 -3.82 -0.68 15.68
N VAL A 205 -4.31 -0.11 14.59
CA VAL A 205 -5.73 -0.04 14.26
C VAL A 205 -6.21 -1.35 13.63
N SER A 206 -5.38 -2.02 12.83
CA SER A 206 -5.75 -3.26 12.15
C SER A 206 -6.03 -4.41 13.13
N VAL A 207 -5.30 -4.51 14.24
CA VAL A 207 -5.50 -5.57 15.23
C VAL A 207 -6.92 -5.55 15.80
N PRO A 208 -7.41 -4.47 16.44
CA PRO A 208 -8.77 -4.44 16.98
C PRO A 208 -9.85 -4.54 15.88
N ALA A 209 -9.58 -4.08 14.66
CA ALA A 209 -10.53 -4.16 13.56
C ALA A 209 -10.72 -5.59 13.02
N THR A 210 -9.69 -6.44 13.11
CA THR A 210 -9.75 -7.82 12.59
C THR A 210 -10.24 -8.82 13.63
N LEU A 211 -10.13 -8.54 14.92
CA LEU A 211 -10.57 -9.45 15.99
C LEU A 211 -12.04 -9.86 15.87
N PRO A 212 -13.01 -8.95 15.66
CA PRO A 212 -14.41 -9.33 15.49
C PRO A 212 -14.65 -10.21 14.25
N LEU A 213 -13.87 -10.00 13.18
CA LEU A 213 -14.01 -10.76 11.93
C LEU A 213 -13.52 -12.21 12.07
N LEU A 214 -12.69 -12.49 13.07
CA LEU A 214 -12.17 -13.83 13.37
C LEU A 214 -13.06 -14.63 14.32
N TRP A 215 -14.10 -14.02 14.86
CA TRP A 215 -14.95 -14.69 15.85
C TRP A 215 -15.58 -15.96 15.26
N GLY A 216 -15.19 -17.11 15.81
CA GLY A 216 -15.67 -18.42 15.36
C GLY A 216 -15.08 -18.94 14.05
N GLN A 217 -14.13 -18.23 13.41
CA GLN A 217 -13.50 -18.63 12.15
C GLN A 217 -11.96 -18.83 12.27
N ALA A 218 -11.38 -18.55 13.43
CA ALA A 218 -9.95 -18.70 13.65
C ALA A 218 -9.52 -20.17 13.52
N ILE A 219 -8.45 -20.41 12.75
CA ILE A 219 -7.86 -21.72 12.51
C ILE A 219 -6.42 -21.67 13.01
N TRP A 220 -5.99 -22.64 13.84
CA TRP A 220 -4.61 -22.66 14.29
C TRP A 220 -3.66 -23.02 13.14
N PRO A 221 -2.72 -22.14 12.75
CA PRO A 221 -1.85 -22.39 11.61
C PRO A 221 -0.89 -23.56 11.85
N SER A 222 -0.63 -24.35 10.80
CA SER A 222 0.41 -25.37 10.80
C SER A 222 1.82 -24.75 10.86
N PRO A 223 2.88 -25.51 11.22
CA PRO A 223 4.24 -24.99 11.24
C PRO A 223 4.71 -24.40 9.90
N GLU A 224 4.28 -24.98 8.79
CA GLU A 224 4.55 -24.46 7.44
C GLU A 224 3.83 -23.13 7.19
N GLN A 225 2.56 -23.04 7.55
CA GLN A 225 1.76 -21.82 7.44
C GLN A 225 2.34 -20.69 8.29
N TRP A 226 2.90 -21.01 9.47
CA TRP A 226 3.61 -20.02 10.29
C TRP A 226 4.82 -19.42 9.58
N LEU A 227 5.58 -20.22 8.83
CA LEU A 227 6.71 -19.71 8.03
C LEU A 227 6.24 -18.65 7.02
N TRP A 228 5.16 -18.95 6.30
CA TRP A 228 4.58 -18.01 5.33
C TRP A 228 3.96 -16.79 5.98
N LEU A 229 3.28 -16.95 7.12
CA LEU A 229 2.71 -15.84 7.90
C LEU A 229 3.81 -14.88 8.39
N VAL A 230 4.92 -15.41 8.87
CA VAL A 230 6.09 -14.59 9.25
C VAL A 230 6.63 -13.86 8.03
N GLY A 231 6.73 -14.52 6.88
CA GLY A 231 7.10 -13.91 5.61
C GLY A 231 6.17 -12.73 5.26
N VAL A 232 4.84 -12.95 5.33
CA VAL A 232 3.84 -11.88 5.11
C VAL A 232 4.09 -10.69 6.05
N GLY A 233 4.30 -10.95 7.35
CA GLY A 233 4.52 -9.89 8.35
C GLY A 233 5.80 -9.09 8.08
N VAL A 234 6.92 -9.79 7.83
CA VAL A 234 8.24 -9.16 7.59
C VAL A 234 8.23 -8.34 6.29
N PHE A 235 7.78 -8.94 5.18
CA PHE A 235 7.75 -8.22 3.89
C PHE A 235 6.76 -7.07 3.90
N THR A 236 5.61 -7.21 4.58
CA THR A 236 4.68 -6.08 4.78
C THR A 236 5.36 -4.95 5.55
N GLN A 237 6.06 -5.28 6.64
CA GLN A 237 6.72 -4.27 7.47
C GLN A 237 7.81 -3.51 6.70
N LEU A 238 8.68 -4.22 5.98
CA LEU A 238 9.69 -3.61 5.13
C LEU A 238 9.06 -2.72 4.05
N GLY A 239 8.03 -3.22 3.38
CA GLY A 239 7.29 -2.45 2.38
C GLY A 239 6.69 -1.17 2.94
N GLN A 240 6.09 -1.22 4.13
CA GLN A 240 5.49 -0.05 4.79
C GLN A 240 6.54 1.00 5.21
N ILE A 241 7.71 0.57 5.70
CA ILE A 241 8.82 1.46 6.05
C ILE A 241 9.29 2.20 4.80
N TRP A 242 9.67 1.46 3.74
CA TRP A 242 10.15 2.06 2.50
C TRP A 242 9.10 2.91 1.77
N LEU A 243 7.82 2.53 1.85
CA LEU A 243 6.73 3.35 1.34
C LEU A 243 6.65 4.69 2.08
N THR A 244 6.72 4.65 3.40
CA THR A 244 6.65 5.86 4.24
C THR A 244 7.85 6.76 4.01
N GLU A 245 9.07 6.21 3.90
CA GLU A 245 10.27 6.95 3.52
C GLU A 245 10.13 7.60 2.14
N GLY A 246 9.63 6.87 1.15
CA GLY A 246 9.38 7.40 -0.18
C GLY A 246 8.37 8.55 -0.22
N LEU A 247 7.25 8.39 0.50
CA LEU A 247 6.21 9.41 0.63
C LEU A 247 6.66 10.62 1.46
N SER A 248 7.63 10.44 2.36
CA SER A 248 8.22 11.55 3.13
C SER A 248 9.09 12.44 2.26
N ALA A 249 9.86 11.86 1.34
CA ALA A 249 10.85 12.58 0.55
C ALA A 249 10.32 13.06 -0.83
N LEU A 250 9.25 12.43 -1.35
CA LEU A 250 8.70 12.75 -2.66
C LEU A 250 7.25 13.22 -2.57
N PRO A 251 6.78 14.06 -3.53
CA PRO A 251 5.36 14.36 -3.68
C PRO A 251 4.56 13.06 -3.81
N ALA A 252 3.37 13.01 -3.18
CA ALA A 252 2.56 11.79 -3.08
C ALA A 252 2.25 11.18 -4.45
N ALA A 253 1.89 12.01 -5.43
CA ALA A 253 1.62 11.59 -6.80
C ALA A 253 2.84 10.97 -7.50
N ARG A 254 4.07 11.46 -7.24
CA ARG A 254 5.29 10.90 -7.80
C ARG A 254 5.66 9.57 -7.14
N ALA A 255 5.55 9.51 -5.81
CA ALA A 255 5.84 8.30 -5.04
C ALA A 255 4.94 7.14 -5.47
N THR A 256 3.62 7.38 -5.57
CA THR A 256 2.65 6.34 -5.95
C THR A 256 2.75 5.93 -7.43
N SER A 257 3.20 6.83 -8.32
CA SER A 257 3.47 6.45 -9.72
C SER A 257 4.63 5.46 -9.86
N ILE A 258 5.63 5.49 -8.97
CA ILE A 258 6.73 4.52 -8.96
C ILE A 258 6.22 3.13 -8.54
N ASN A 259 5.19 3.05 -7.72
CA ASN A 259 4.63 1.78 -7.26
C ASN A 259 4.02 0.93 -8.38
N TYR A 260 3.77 1.47 -9.58
CA TYR A 260 3.41 0.65 -10.74
C TYR A 260 4.49 -0.40 -11.10
N VAL A 261 5.74 -0.20 -10.69
CA VAL A 261 6.81 -1.21 -10.83
C VAL A 261 6.45 -2.52 -10.12
N GLN A 262 5.59 -2.48 -9.09
CA GLN A 262 5.10 -3.68 -8.42
C GLN A 262 4.37 -4.63 -9.39
N VAL A 263 3.70 -4.11 -10.41
CA VAL A 263 3.02 -4.92 -11.42
C VAL A 263 4.03 -5.79 -12.17
N VAL A 264 5.21 -5.23 -12.48
CA VAL A 264 6.29 -5.97 -13.14
C VAL A 264 6.80 -7.09 -12.23
N PHE A 265 7.06 -6.81 -10.96
CA PHE A 265 7.51 -7.83 -10.01
C PHE A 265 6.46 -8.90 -9.73
N ALA A 266 5.17 -8.55 -9.79
CA ALA A 266 4.08 -9.50 -9.57
C ALA A 266 3.83 -10.42 -10.79
N SER A 267 4.36 -10.05 -11.98
CA SER A 267 4.24 -10.84 -13.21
C SER A 267 5.41 -11.81 -13.45
N LEU A 268 6.49 -11.68 -12.65
CA LEU A 268 7.66 -12.58 -12.65
C LEU A 268 7.46 -13.75 -11.71
#